data_ec9fbad667d59f3ddfda6ada5503731d
#
_entry.id   ec9fbad667d59f3ddfda6ada5503731d
#
_cell.length_a   1.000
_cell.length_b   1.000
_cell.length_c   1.000
_cell.angle_alpha   90.00
_cell.angle_beta   90.00
_cell.angle_gamma   90.00
#
_symmetry.space_group_name_H-M   'P 1'
#
loop_
_entity.id
_entity.type
_entity.pdbx_description
1 polymer ?
#
loop_
_entity_poly.entity_id
_entity_poly.type
_entity_poly.pdbx_seq_one_letter_code
_entity_poly.pdbx_strand_id
1 'polypeptide(L)'
;MATTSRHRGDARRAPAVVALSVAALAVGGAALGQEAQERPDLGGVWTVKFERQPSGQALIDELPDDAVLIDDAGGGELAAGDYAGLKLSESAREQIRNYDYQAELERQNTCVTPSVAFYMQAPFPMQIHEGRDLIVLQMEYFDMYRVIHLDETKHPPPDAPHFKSGHSVGHWEGDTLVVDTTNIEAATFMNNGFDHSDHLHLVEHFRLSPDGNTLWLTQLYEDPEVFEGRAARYMAWTRDPDGVIYPYECDPSFGE
;
A
#
# COMPACT_ATOMS: atom_id res chain seq x y z
N MET A 1 85.77 47.15 65.66
CA MET A 1 84.83 46.07 65.57
C MET A 1 83.64 46.60 64.80
N ALA A 2 83.50 46.16 63.61
CA ALA A 2 82.57 46.70 62.59
C ALA A 2 81.18 46.07 62.67
N THR A 3 80.16 46.84 62.53
CA THR A 3 78.81 46.34 62.25
C THR A 3 78.18 47.18 61.16
N THR A 4 78.06 46.58 60.02
CA THR A 4 77.47 47.13 58.82
C THR A 4 75.95 46.92 58.82
N SER A 5 75.20 48.01 58.68
CA SER A 5 73.73 48.05 58.48
C SER A 5 73.44 47.89 56.99
N ARG A 6 72.60 46.94 56.60
CA ARG A 6 72.08 46.83 55.26
C ARG A 6 70.66 47.30 55.20
N HIS A 7 70.44 48.26 54.33
CA HIS A 7 69.09 48.73 53.92
C HIS A 7 68.35 47.65 53.13
N ARG A 8 67.12 47.40 53.47
CA ARG A 8 66.17 46.58 52.63
C ARG A 8 65.37 47.52 51.73
N GLY A 9 65.50 47.30 50.45
CA GLY A 9 64.68 47.96 49.45
C GLY A 9 63.35 47.23 49.31
N ASP A 10 62.28 47.96 49.42
CA ASP A 10 60.90 47.51 49.19
C ASP A 10 60.65 47.35 47.68
N ALA A 11 60.51 46.12 47.20
CA ALA A 11 60.06 45.80 45.85
C ALA A 11 58.52 45.76 45.88
N ARG A 12 57.91 46.80 45.34
CA ARG A 12 56.45 46.80 45.09
C ARG A 12 56.11 45.78 44.02
N ARG A 13 55.35 44.72 44.36
CA ARG A 13 54.76 43.78 43.46
C ARG A 13 53.52 44.37 42.76
N ALA A 14 53.54 44.50 41.47
CA ALA A 14 52.37 44.79 40.66
C ALA A 14 51.43 43.57 40.60
N PRO A 15 50.09 43.74 40.58
CA PRO A 15 49.17 42.64 40.48
C PRO A 15 49.14 42.12 39.03
N ALA A 16 49.29 40.80 38.87
CA ALA A 16 49.09 40.11 37.58
C ALA A 16 47.61 40.05 37.28
N VAL A 17 47.19 40.70 36.19
CA VAL A 17 45.85 40.57 35.61
C VAL A 17 45.81 39.26 34.88
N VAL A 18 45.10 38.26 35.42
CA VAL A 18 44.78 37.04 34.74
C VAL A 18 43.62 37.31 33.80
N ALA A 19 43.88 37.41 32.51
CA ALA A 19 42.87 37.45 31.49
C ALA A 19 42.28 36.02 31.30
N LEU A 20 41.07 35.81 31.81
CA LEU A 20 40.30 34.61 31.49
C LEU A 20 39.77 34.76 30.04
N SER A 21 40.38 34.05 29.10
CA SER A 21 39.85 33.87 27.75
C SER A 21 38.71 32.85 27.80
N VAL A 22 37.45 33.34 27.74
CA VAL A 22 36.27 32.49 27.54
C VAL A 22 36.25 32.11 26.07
N ALA A 23 36.70 30.87 25.74
CA ALA A 23 36.49 30.28 24.45
C ALA A 23 34.99 29.90 24.34
N ALA A 24 34.23 30.71 23.63
CA ALA A 24 32.86 30.33 23.23
C ALA A 24 32.93 29.20 22.19
N LEU A 25 32.69 27.98 22.63
CA LEU A 25 32.41 26.86 21.72
C LEU A 25 31.05 27.14 21.07
N ALA A 26 31.06 27.67 19.85
CA ALA A 26 29.91 27.67 18.99
C ALA A 26 29.65 26.21 18.58
N VAL A 27 28.75 25.53 19.29
CA VAL A 27 28.16 24.28 18.83
C VAL A 27 27.23 24.68 17.68
N GLY A 28 27.78 24.67 16.48
CA GLY A 28 27.01 24.73 15.26
C GLY A 28 26.17 23.45 15.17
N GLY A 29 24.96 23.49 15.69
CA GLY A 29 23.93 22.54 15.41
C GLY A 29 23.59 22.65 13.91
N ALA A 30 24.22 21.85 13.06
CA ALA A 30 23.70 21.55 11.76
C ALA A 30 22.39 20.76 12.00
N ALA A 31 21.27 21.49 12.12
CA ALA A 31 19.99 20.93 11.85
C ALA A 31 20.05 20.51 10.37
N LEU A 32 20.39 19.24 10.13
CA LEU A 32 20.09 18.59 8.87
C LEU A 32 18.56 18.64 8.78
N GLY A 33 18.05 19.68 8.10
CA GLY A 33 16.70 19.65 7.61
C GLY A 33 16.63 18.41 6.73
N GLN A 34 16.04 17.34 7.21
CA GLN A 34 15.46 16.34 6.35
C GLN A 34 14.46 17.13 5.51
N GLU A 35 14.83 17.43 4.26
CA GLU A 35 13.85 17.81 3.26
C GLU A 35 12.81 16.69 3.32
N ALA A 36 11.59 17.04 3.72
CA ALA A 36 10.49 16.11 3.65
C ALA A 36 10.44 15.66 2.21
N GLN A 37 10.80 14.41 1.94
CA GLN A 37 10.78 13.85 0.60
C GLN A 37 9.34 14.07 0.09
N GLU A 38 9.22 14.84 -0.98
CA GLU A 38 7.91 15.17 -1.55
C GLU A 38 7.27 13.84 -1.97
N ARG A 39 6.14 13.53 -1.35
CA ARG A 39 5.41 12.28 -1.65
C ARG A 39 4.92 12.33 -3.08
N PRO A 40 4.97 11.21 -3.82
CA PRO A 40 4.37 11.15 -5.14
C PRO A 40 2.88 11.50 -5.09
N ASP A 41 2.39 12.29 -6.04
CA ASP A 41 0.98 12.64 -6.17
C ASP A 41 0.24 11.53 -6.93
N LEU A 42 -0.52 10.70 -6.20
CA LEU A 42 -1.36 9.65 -6.75
C LEU A 42 -2.74 10.16 -7.19
N GLY A 43 -3.11 11.40 -6.82
CA GLY A 43 -4.44 11.96 -7.08
C GLY A 43 -4.82 12.01 -8.55
N GLY A 44 -6.11 11.86 -8.84
CA GLY A 44 -6.65 11.92 -10.19
C GLY A 44 -7.39 10.67 -10.65
N VAL A 45 -7.80 10.65 -11.91
CA VAL A 45 -8.49 9.51 -12.53
C VAL A 45 -7.47 8.63 -13.25
N TRP A 46 -7.68 7.32 -13.12
CA TRP A 46 -6.80 6.28 -13.62
C TRP A 46 -7.58 5.23 -14.40
N THR A 47 -7.13 4.91 -15.62
CA THR A 47 -7.74 3.90 -16.49
C THR A 47 -6.87 2.66 -16.56
N VAL A 48 -7.45 1.48 -16.45
CA VAL A 48 -6.72 0.20 -16.46
C VAL A 48 -5.87 0.04 -17.72
N LYS A 49 -4.66 -0.48 -17.51
CA LYS A 49 -3.72 -0.83 -18.57
C LYS A 49 -3.52 -2.35 -18.56
N PHE A 50 -4.04 -3.01 -19.60
CA PHE A 50 -4.03 -4.46 -19.70
C PHE A 50 -2.65 -5.07 -20.00
N GLU A 51 -1.75 -4.29 -20.61
CA GLU A 51 -0.43 -4.76 -20.95
C GLU A 51 0.56 -4.62 -19.80
N ARG A 52 1.25 -5.71 -19.44
CA ARG A 52 2.36 -5.66 -18.49
C ARG A 52 3.47 -4.76 -19.06
N GLN A 53 3.79 -3.70 -18.33
CA GLN A 53 4.81 -2.75 -18.74
C GLN A 53 6.19 -3.23 -18.26
N PRO A 54 7.22 -3.22 -19.12
CA PRO A 54 8.59 -3.56 -18.69
C PRO A 54 9.09 -2.70 -17.51
N SER A 55 8.65 -1.45 -17.43
CA SER A 55 9.00 -0.53 -16.34
C SER A 55 8.37 -0.89 -14.98
N GLY A 56 7.28 -1.66 -14.97
CA GLY A 56 6.67 -2.19 -13.73
C GLY A 56 7.32 -3.47 -13.21
N GLN A 57 8.26 -4.05 -13.97
CA GLN A 57 8.91 -5.30 -13.60
C GLN A 57 9.63 -5.23 -12.25
N ALA A 58 10.22 -4.07 -11.92
CA ALA A 58 10.90 -3.88 -10.63
C ALA A 58 9.98 -4.13 -9.42
N LEU A 59 8.72 -3.74 -9.51
CA LEU A 59 7.75 -3.98 -8.44
C LEU A 59 7.38 -5.47 -8.32
N ILE A 60 7.36 -6.19 -9.45
CA ILE A 60 7.18 -7.64 -9.47
C ILE A 60 8.40 -8.36 -8.87
N ASP A 61 9.60 -7.88 -9.19
CA ASP A 61 10.86 -8.47 -8.69
C ASP A 61 11.06 -8.25 -7.18
N GLU A 62 10.32 -7.34 -6.57
CA GLU A 62 10.28 -7.11 -5.11
C GLU A 62 9.34 -8.09 -4.39
N LEU A 63 8.48 -8.83 -5.12
CA LEU A 63 7.64 -9.86 -4.51
C LEU A 63 8.49 -10.99 -3.92
N PRO A 64 8.02 -11.63 -2.83
CA PRO A 64 8.72 -12.79 -2.27
C PRO A 64 8.87 -13.93 -3.28
N ASP A 65 9.99 -14.64 -3.22
CA ASP A 65 10.32 -15.75 -4.13
C ASP A 65 9.29 -16.89 -4.14
N ASP A 66 8.52 -17.05 -3.07
CA ASP A 66 7.47 -18.06 -2.93
C ASP A 66 6.08 -17.57 -3.35
N ALA A 67 5.95 -16.31 -3.78
CA ALA A 67 4.70 -15.78 -4.27
C ALA A 67 4.37 -16.29 -5.68
N VAL A 68 3.18 -16.87 -5.84
CA VAL A 68 2.66 -17.29 -7.15
C VAL A 68 1.98 -16.10 -7.80
N LEU A 69 2.53 -15.62 -8.92
CA LEU A 69 1.95 -14.51 -9.68
C LEU A 69 0.76 -15.02 -10.52
N ILE A 70 -0.42 -14.49 -10.24
CA ILE A 70 -1.66 -14.74 -10.98
C ILE A 70 -1.78 -13.70 -12.08
N ASP A 71 -1.88 -14.16 -13.33
CA ASP A 71 -1.94 -13.27 -14.50
C ASP A 71 -3.38 -13.17 -15.05
N ASP A 72 -4.29 -12.70 -14.21
CA ASP A 72 -5.72 -12.53 -14.48
C ASP A 72 -6.21 -11.07 -14.38
N ALA A 73 -5.30 -10.11 -14.24
CA ALA A 73 -5.64 -8.71 -14.05
C ALA A 73 -6.27 -8.07 -15.30
N GLY A 74 -7.10 -7.06 -15.06
CA GLY A 74 -7.75 -6.32 -16.14
C GLY A 74 -8.84 -7.10 -16.88
N GLY A 75 -9.42 -8.14 -16.26
CA GLY A 75 -10.45 -9.00 -16.86
C GLY A 75 -9.89 -10.13 -17.70
N GLY A 76 -8.57 -10.38 -17.63
CA GLY A 76 -7.94 -11.56 -18.23
C GLY A 76 -8.19 -12.78 -17.36
N GLU A 77 -9.34 -13.45 -17.54
CA GLU A 77 -9.68 -14.64 -16.78
C GLU A 77 -8.80 -15.82 -17.16
N LEU A 78 -8.35 -16.59 -16.15
CA LEU A 78 -7.68 -17.86 -16.40
C LEU A 78 -8.68 -18.91 -16.91
N ALA A 79 -8.18 -19.85 -17.70
CA ALA A 79 -9.01 -20.96 -18.20
C ALA A 79 -9.56 -21.80 -17.03
N ALA A 80 -10.73 -22.40 -17.21
CA ALA A 80 -11.31 -23.29 -16.22
C ALA A 80 -10.32 -24.42 -15.86
N GLY A 81 -10.05 -24.60 -14.57
CA GLY A 81 -9.07 -25.55 -14.06
C GLY A 81 -7.62 -25.03 -13.99
N ASP A 82 -7.36 -23.82 -14.46
CA ASP A 82 -6.08 -23.14 -14.28
C ASP A 82 -6.16 -22.21 -13.06
N TYR A 83 -5.33 -22.46 -12.07
CA TYR A 83 -5.24 -21.69 -10.81
C TYR A 83 -3.85 -21.09 -10.63
N ALA A 84 -3.17 -20.76 -11.73
CA ALA A 84 -1.82 -20.17 -11.78
C ALA A 84 -0.74 -20.99 -11.03
N GLY A 85 -0.99 -22.26 -10.78
CA GLY A 85 -0.08 -23.12 -9.99
C GLY A 85 -0.21 -22.97 -8.47
N LEU A 86 -1.24 -22.29 -7.97
CA LEU A 86 -1.54 -22.23 -6.54
C LEU A 86 -1.76 -23.62 -5.94
N LYS A 87 -1.20 -23.86 -4.78
CA LYS A 87 -1.43 -25.07 -3.99
C LYS A 87 -2.68 -24.87 -3.14
N LEU A 88 -3.83 -25.19 -3.75
CA LEU A 88 -5.12 -25.00 -3.10
C LEU A 88 -5.32 -25.95 -1.91
N SER A 89 -5.99 -25.47 -0.87
CA SER A 89 -6.48 -26.25 0.25
C SER A 89 -7.57 -27.24 -0.19
N GLU A 90 -7.91 -28.20 0.67
CA GLU A 90 -9.04 -29.09 0.37
C GLU A 90 -10.38 -28.33 0.34
N SER A 91 -10.53 -27.30 1.19
CA SER A 91 -11.72 -26.43 1.20
C SER A 91 -11.92 -25.74 -0.16
N ALA A 92 -10.86 -25.09 -0.69
CA ALA A 92 -10.92 -24.44 -2.00
C ALA A 92 -11.21 -25.46 -3.13
N ARG A 93 -10.60 -26.64 -3.08
CA ARG A 93 -10.89 -27.72 -4.06
C ARG A 93 -12.34 -28.22 -3.99
N GLU A 94 -12.93 -28.23 -2.80
CA GLU A 94 -14.34 -28.58 -2.64
C GLU A 94 -15.26 -27.50 -3.22
N GLN A 95 -14.95 -26.22 -3.03
CA GLN A 95 -15.67 -25.11 -3.68
C GLN A 95 -15.63 -25.26 -5.19
N ILE A 96 -14.45 -25.48 -5.77
CA ILE A 96 -14.26 -25.70 -7.22
C ILE A 96 -15.08 -26.88 -7.74
N ARG A 97 -15.09 -28.02 -7.02
CA ARG A 97 -15.87 -29.20 -7.45
C ARG A 97 -17.37 -28.94 -7.44
N ASN A 98 -17.83 -28.05 -6.59
CA ASN A 98 -19.24 -27.71 -6.44
C ASN A 98 -19.61 -26.39 -7.17
N TYR A 99 -18.66 -25.79 -7.88
CA TYR A 99 -18.87 -24.54 -8.57
C TYR A 99 -19.91 -24.70 -9.71
N ASP A 100 -20.97 -23.91 -9.62
CA ASP A 100 -22.00 -23.82 -10.63
C ASP A 100 -21.95 -22.44 -11.30
N TYR A 101 -21.48 -22.42 -12.54
CA TYR A 101 -21.34 -21.19 -13.31
C TYR A 101 -22.68 -20.47 -13.51
N GLN A 102 -23.78 -21.20 -13.66
CA GLN A 102 -25.10 -20.59 -13.85
C GLN A 102 -25.59 -19.93 -12.56
N ALA A 103 -25.43 -20.61 -11.43
CA ALA A 103 -25.75 -20.05 -10.13
C ALA A 103 -24.86 -18.81 -9.82
N GLU A 104 -23.60 -18.82 -10.26
CA GLU A 104 -22.71 -17.67 -10.11
C GLU A 104 -23.16 -16.47 -10.97
N LEU A 105 -23.56 -16.68 -12.22
CA LEU A 105 -24.13 -15.62 -13.05
C LEU A 105 -25.41 -15.03 -12.44
N GLU A 106 -26.28 -15.88 -11.90
CA GLU A 106 -27.49 -15.43 -11.20
C GLU A 106 -27.14 -14.61 -9.96
N ARG A 107 -26.10 -15.01 -9.20
CA ARG A 107 -25.61 -14.26 -8.06
C ARG A 107 -25.04 -12.90 -8.45
N GLN A 108 -24.26 -12.81 -9.52
CA GLN A 108 -23.73 -11.55 -10.04
C GLN A 108 -24.84 -10.59 -10.48
N ASN A 109 -25.93 -11.11 -11.06
CA ASN A 109 -27.09 -10.32 -11.42
C ASN A 109 -27.84 -9.74 -10.21
N THR A 110 -27.54 -10.18 -8.98
CA THR A 110 -28.12 -9.60 -7.75
C THR A 110 -27.30 -8.46 -7.15
N CYS A 111 -26.34 -7.93 -7.88
CA CYS A 111 -25.48 -6.82 -7.45
C CYS A 111 -24.64 -7.12 -6.19
N VAL A 112 -24.16 -8.34 -6.07
CA VAL A 112 -23.24 -8.72 -5.01
C VAL A 112 -21.87 -8.07 -5.26
N THR A 113 -21.49 -7.13 -4.41
CA THR A 113 -20.21 -6.43 -4.54
C THR A 113 -19.02 -7.36 -4.27
N PRO A 114 -17.97 -7.36 -5.11
CA PRO A 114 -16.74 -8.09 -4.83
C PRO A 114 -15.92 -7.44 -3.72
N SER A 115 -14.92 -8.17 -3.20
CA SER A 115 -13.95 -7.63 -2.24
C SER A 115 -12.80 -6.89 -2.93
N VAL A 116 -11.95 -6.24 -2.11
CA VAL A 116 -10.72 -5.57 -2.57
C VAL A 116 -9.77 -6.50 -3.31
N ALA A 117 -9.79 -7.79 -3.01
CA ALA A 117 -8.98 -8.78 -3.71
C ALA A 117 -9.40 -8.97 -5.18
N PHE A 118 -10.61 -8.59 -5.53
CA PHE A 118 -11.16 -8.75 -6.87
C PHE A 118 -11.42 -7.42 -7.58
N TYR A 119 -12.08 -6.42 -6.94
CA TYR A 119 -12.47 -5.21 -7.65
C TYR A 119 -11.28 -4.37 -8.12
N MET A 120 -10.11 -4.48 -7.46
CA MET A 120 -8.91 -3.76 -7.89
C MET A 120 -8.38 -4.21 -9.26
N GLN A 121 -8.67 -5.44 -9.67
CA GLN A 121 -8.28 -5.95 -11.00
C GLN A 121 -9.34 -5.71 -12.09
N ALA A 122 -10.51 -5.21 -11.72
CA ALA A 122 -11.61 -4.99 -12.67
C ALA A 122 -11.25 -3.92 -13.71
N PRO A 123 -11.74 -4.07 -14.97
CA PRO A 123 -11.38 -3.19 -16.09
C PRO A 123 -12.12 -1.85 -16.08
N PHE A 124 -12.28 -1.25 -14.91
CA PHE A 124 -13.01 0.00 -14.71
C PHE A 124 -12.08 1.12 -14.23
N PRO A 125 -12.44 2.39 -14.50
CA PRO A 125 -11.69 3.52 -13.99
C PRO A 125 -11.69 3.59 -12.46
N MET A 126 -10.61 4.17 -11.93
CA MET A 126 -10.45 4.47 -10.52
C MET A 126 -10.11 5.95 -10.35
N GLN A 127 -10.69 6.61 -9.35
CA GLN A 127 -10.26 7.94 -8.93
C GLN A 127 -9.59 7.86 -7.56
N ILE A 128 -8.44 8.49 -7.41
CA ILE A 128 -7.71 8.61 -6.17
C ILE A 128 -7.86 10.02 -5.63
N HIS A 129 -8.30 10.14 -4.38
CA HIS A 129 -8.39 11.39 -3.63
C HIS A 129 -7.40 11.34 -2.47
N GLU A 130 -6.47 12.28 -2.44
CA GLU A 130 -5.47 12.36 -1.38
C GLU A 130 -5.85 13.40 -0.34
N GLY A 131 -5.84 12.98 0.92
CA GLY A 131 -5.95 13.83 2.09
C GLY A 131 -4.64 13.84 2.90
N ARG A 132 -4.64 14.55 4.03
CA ARG A 132 -3.49 14.58 4.92
C ARG A 132 -3.22 13.23 5.55
N ASP A 133 -4.27 12.64 6.08
CA ASP A 133 -4.22 11.48 6.99
C ASP A 133 -4.93 10.25 6.37
N LEU A 134 -5.39 10.38 5.15
CA LEU A 134 -6.07 9.30 4.43
C LEU A 134 -5.95 9.46 2.90
N ILE A 135 -6.09 8.35 2.20
CA ILE A 135 -6.29 8.28 0.75
C ILE A 135 -7.63 7.54 0.52
N VAL A 136 -8.45 8.05 -0.39
CA VAL A 136 -9.69 7.39 -0.79
C VAL A 136 -9.56 6.94 -2.25
N LEU A 137 -9.73 5.63 -2.47
CA LEU A 137 -9.89 5.06 -3.79
C LEU A 137 -11.39 4.94 -4.09
N GLN A 138 -11.84 5.58 -5.15
CA GLN A 138 -13.20 5.43 -5.70
C GLN A 138 -13.11 4.62 -6.99
N MET A 139 -13.68 3.42 -6.98
CA MET A 139 -13.77 2.57 -8.17
C MET A 139 -15.12 2.80 -8.83
N GLU A 140 -15.14 2.92 -10.16
CA GLU A 140 -16.42 2.91 -10.91
C GLU A 140 -17.15 1.56 -10.72
N TYR A 141 -16.38 0.47 -10.68
CA TYR A 141 -16.92 -0.87 -10.51
C TYR A 141 -17.69 -1.03 -9.19
N PHE A 142 -18.99 -1.25 -9.27
CA PHE A 142 -19.92 -1.35 -8.14
C PHE A 142 -19.94 -0.13 -7.21
N ASP A 143 -19.55 1.05 -7.69
CA ASP A 143 -19.44 2.26 -6.86
C ASP A 143 -18.62 2.06 -5.57
N MET A 144 -17.56 1.23 -5.63
CA MET A 144 -16.79 0.85 -4.45
C MET A 144 -15.90 2.00 -3.98
N TYR A 145 -15.89 2.18 -2.67
CA TYR A 145 -14.99 3.11 -1.99
C TYR A 145 -14.09 2.35 -1.03
N ARG A 146 -12.81 2.76 -0.99
CA ARG A 146 -11.82 2.25 -0.06
C ARG A 146 -11.09 3.40 0.60
N VAL A 147 -11.00 3.36 1.93
CA VAL A 147 -10.24 4.33 2.71
C VAL A 147 -8.95 3.67 3.17
N ILE A 148 -7.81 4.31 2.87
CA ILE A 148 -6.49 3.94 3.38
C ILE A 148 -6.12 4.97 4.43
N HIS A 149 -5.96 4.53 5.68
CA HIS A 149 -5.60 5.36 6.82
C HIS A 149 -4.08 5.53 6.87
N LEU A 150 -3.59 6.78 6.86
CA LEU A 150 -2.16 7.11 6.93
C LEU A 150 -1.71 7.50 8.33
N ASP A 151 -2.65 7.78 9.23
CA ASP A 151 -2.42 8.16 10.63
C ASP A 151 -2.62 6.99 11.61
N GLU A 152 -3.16 5.88 11.14
CA GLU A 152 -3.31 4.65 11.90
C GLU A 152 -2.10 3.73 11.72
N THR A 153 -1.76 2.99 12.76
CA THR A 153 -0.66 2.01 12.76
C THR A 153 -1.10 0.62 13.19
N LYS A 154 -2.40 0.44 13.38
CA LYS A 154 -2.98 -0.82 13.87
C LYS A 154 -4.32 -1.07 13.21
N HIS A 155 -4.56 -2.33 12.92
CA HIS A 155 -5.86 -2.80 12.50
C HIS A 155 -6.81 -3.03 13.68
N PRO A 156 -8.12 -3.05 13.42
CA PRO A 156 -9.10 -3.62 14.35
C PRO A 156 -8.74 -5.07 14.70
N PRO A 157 -9.23 -5.58 15.84
CA PRO A 157 -9.01 -6.99 16.16
C PRO A 157 -9.69 -7.91 15.12
N PRO A 158 -9.21 -9.16 14.94
CA PRO A 158 -9.73 -10.06 13.90
C PRO A 158 -11.22 -10.42 14.04
N ASP A 159 -11.81 -10.25 15.21
CA ASP A 159 -13.24 -10.47 15.48
C ASP A 159 -14.12 -9.21 15.27
N ALA A 160 -13.52 -8.10 14.82
CA ALA A 160 -14.26 -6.92 14.42
C ALA A 160 -15.04 -7.18 13.10
N PRO A 161 -16.05 -6.36 12.78
CA PRO A 161 -16.78 -6.51 11.52
C PRO A 161 -15.85 -6.48 10.30
N HIS A 162 -16.09 -7.39 9.34
CA HIS A 162 -15.42 -7.44 8.06
C HIS A 162 -16.23 -6.68 7.00
N PHE A 163 -15.51 -6.12 6.03
CA PHE A 163 -16.09 -5.34 4.93
C PHE A 163 -15.46 -5.75 3.60
N LYS A 164 -16.14 -5.49 2.48
CA LYS A 164 -15.59 -5.82 1.14
C LYS A 164 -14.28 -5.10 0.83
N SER A 165 -14.10 -3.86 1.32
CA SER A 165 -12.83 -3.13 1.18
C SER A 165 -11.82 -3.41 2.30
N GLY A 166 -12.21 -4.17 3.33
CA GLY A 166 -11.38 -4.41 4.51
C GLY A 166 -11.11 -3.14 5.32
N HIS A 167 -10.13 -3.22 6.22
CA HIS A 167 -9.53 -2.09 6.92
C HIS A 167 -8.09 -1.91 6.43
N SER A 168 -7.79 -0.79 5.81
CA SER A 168 -6.50 -0.52 5.17
C SER A 168 -5.71 0.54 5.93
N VAL A 169 -4.47 0.20 6.29
CA VAL A 169 -3.48 1.11 6.89
C VAL A 169 -2.32 1.28 5.91
N GLY A 170 -1.97 2.53 5.61
CA GLY A 170 -0.93 2.84 4.64
C GLY A 170 0.22 3.64 5.24
N HIS A 171 1.40 3.45 4.68
CA HIS A 171 2.57 4.28 4.96
C HIS A 171 3.46 4.40 3.72
N TRP A 172 4.28 5.44 3.69
CA TRP A 172 5.20 5.66 2.58
C TRP A 172 6.58 5.08 2.87
N GLU A 173 7.09 4.29 1.95
CA GLU A 173 8.47 3.81 1.89
C GLU A 173 9.17 4.39 0.65
N GLY A 174 9.84 5.53 0.84
CA GLY A 174 10.40 6.27 -0.29
C GLY A 174 9.31 6.81 -1.22
N ASP A 175 9.25 6.29 -2.44
CA ASP A 175 8.27 6.62 -3.48
C ASP A 175 7.12 5.61 -3.59
N THR A 176 7.08 4.63 -2.71
CA THR A 176 6.08 3.56 -2.71
C THR A 176 5.12 3.73 -1.54
N LEU A 177 3.82 3.75 -1.82
CA LEU A 177 2.78 3.61 -0.81
C LEU A 177 2.57 2.13 -0.52
N VAL A 178 2.92 1.70 0.68
CA VAL A 178 2.66 0.34 1.18
C VAL A 178 1.35 0.35 1.95
N VAL A 179 0.44 -0.54 1.61
CA VAL A 179 -0.89 -0.65 2.23
C VAL A 179 -1.08 -2.06 2.75
N ASP A 180 -1.33 -2.17 4.04
CA ASP A 180 -1.69 -3.41 4.74
C ASP A 180 -3.20 -3.44 4.98
N THR A 181 -3.86 -4.57 4.67
CA THR A 181 -5.33 -4.67 4.76
C THR A 181 -5.75 -5.99 5.38
N THR A 182 -6.58 -5.89 6.41
CA THR A 182 -7.21 -7.00 7.11
C THR A 182 -8.73 -6.80 7.22
N ASN A 183 -9.42 -7.68 7.94
CA ASN A 183 -10.88 -7.64 8.13
C ASN A 183 -11.64 -7.55 6.80
N ILE A 184 -11.20 -8.31 5.82
CA ILE A 184 -11.82 -8.40 4.49
C ILE A 184 -12.93 -9.45 4.56
N GLU A 185 -14.15 -9.10 4.17
CA GLU A 185 -15.28 -10.03 4.09
C GLU A 185 -15.04 -11.04 2.97
N ALA A 186 -15.23 -12.32 3.26
CA ALA A 186 -15.09 -13.40 2.29
C ALA A 186 -15.87 -13.14 1.01
N ALA A 187 -15.22 -13.39 -0.12
CA ALA A 187 -15.78 -13.12 -1.46
C ALA A 187 -14.98 -13.86 -2.53
N THR A 188 -15.46 -13.77 -3.77
CA THR A 188 -14.78 -14.32 -4.94
C THR A 188 -13.32 -13.87 -5.01
N PHE A 189 -12.42 -14.86 -5.09
CA PHE A 189 -10.98 -14.62 -5.31
C PHE A 189 -10.60 -14.77 -6.77
N MET A 190 -11.16 -15.79 -7.45
CA MET A 190 -11.01 -16.02 -8.87
C MET A 190 -12.34 -16.42 -9.48
N ASN A 191 -12.66 -15.90 -10.67
CA ASN A 191 -13.92 -16.19 -11.38
C ASN A 191 -14.10 -17.66 -11.80
N ASN A 192 -13.10 -18.50 -11.58
CA ASN A 192 -13.12 -19.91 -11.94
C ASN A 192 -13.34 -20.87 -10.77
N GLY A 193 -13.93 -20.37 -9.69
CA GLY A 193 -14.65 -21.23 -8.78
C GLY A 193 -14.25 -21.28 -7.33
N PHE A 194 -13.50 -20.34 -6.79
CA PHE A 194 -13.31 -20.27 -5.34
C PHE A 194 -13.25 -18.86 -4.78
N ASP A 195 -13.68 -18.74 -3.53
CA ASP A 195 -13.66 -17.55 -2.74
C ASP A 195 -12.40 -17.52 -1.85
N HIS A 196 -11.93 -16.34 -1.49
CA HIS A 196 -11.02 -16.17 -0.36
C HIS A 196 -11.81 -16.24 0.95
N SER A 197 -11.12 -16.57 2.05
CA SER A 197 -11.72 -16.57 3.37
C SER A 197 -11.77 -15.16 3.99
N ASP A 198 -12.39 -15.03 5.15
CA ASP A 198 -12.36 -13.82 5.98
C ASP A 198 -11.06 -13.68 6.79
N HIS A 199 -10.13 -14.61 6.66
CA HIS A 199 -8.76 -14.54 7.16
C HIS A 199 -7.76 -14.03 6.13
N LEU A 200 -8.25 -13.59 4.96
CA LEU A 200 -7.37 -13.02 3.94
C LEU A 200 -6.61 -11.80 4.48
N HIS A 201 -5.29 -11.85 4.36
CA HIS A 201 -4.39 -10.72 4.57
C HIS A 201 -3.86 -10.25 3.22
N LEU A 202 -3.88 -8.94 3.00
CA LEU A 202 -3.49 -8.32 1.75
C LEU A 202 -2.47 -7.21 2.00
N VAL A 203 -1.31 -7.31 1.34
CA VAL A 203 -0.30 -6.24 1.31
C VAL A 203 -0.16 -5.72 -0.12
N GLU A 204 -0.14 -4.40 -0.28
CA GLU A 204 -0.11 -3.76 -1.59
C GLU A 204 1.00 -2.72 -1.67
N HIS A 205 1.63 -2.63 -2.84
CA HIS A 205 2.62 -1.62 -3.15
C HIS A 205 2.15 -0.80 -4.35
N PHE A 206 1.86 0.48 -4.11
CA PHE A 206 1.53 1.44 -5.17
C PHE A 206 2.75 2.30 -5.47
N ARG A 207 3.12 2.39 -6.74
CA ARG A 207 4.26 3.20 -7.18
C ARG A 207 3.96 3.88 -8.51
N LEU A 208 4.36 5.16 -8.64
CA LEU A 208 4.27 5.87 -9.91
C LEU A 208 5.48 5.57 -10.81
N SER A 209 5.23 5.57 -12.11
CA SER A 209 6.31 5.68 -13.10
C SER A 209 7.06 7.00 -12.93
N PRO A 210 8.34 7.07 -13.35
CA PRO A 210 9.13 8.30 -13.24
C PRO A 210 8.53 9.54 -13.92
N ASP A 211 7.68 9.33 -14.94
CA ASP A 211 6.96 10.40 -15.63
C ASP A 211 5.59 10.74 -15.00
N GLY A 212 5.19 10.02 -13.93
CA GLY A 212 3.93 10.21 -13.22
C GLY A 212 2.67 9.77 -13.99
N ASN A 213 2.82 9.13 -15.15
CA ASN A 213 1.69 8.80 -16.03
C ASN A 213 1.20 7.37 -15.91
N THR A 214 1.93 6.51 -15.23
CA THR A 214 1.51 5.12 -14.96
C THR A 214 1.57 4.87 -13.46
N LEU A 215 0.50 4.31 -12.91
CA LEU A 215 0.44 3.79 -11.55
C LEU A 215 0.58 2.28 -11.61
N TRP A 216 1.58 1.75 -10.93
CA TRP A 216 1.81 0.32 -10.76
C TRP A 216 1.33 -0.14 -9.40
N LEU A 217 0.78 -1.34 -9.34
CA LEU A 217 0.36 -1.99 -8.12
C LEU A 217 0.79 -3.45 -8.15
N THR A 218 1.38 -3.92 -7.05
CA THR A 218 1.39 -5.34 -6.69
C THR A 218 0.50 -5.58 -5.49
N GLN A 219 -0.25 -6.66 -5.53
CA GLN A 219 -1.03 -7.18 -4.42
C GLN A 219 -0.44 -8.53 -4.00
N LEU A 220 -0.13 -8.69 -2.72
CA LEU A 220 0.35 -9.93 -2.13
C LEU A 220 -0.70 -10.44 -1.15
N TYR A 221 -1.15 -11.67 -1.36
CA TYR A 221 -2.24 -12.30 -0.62
C TYR A 221 -1.72 -13.46 0.22
N GLU A 222 -2.15 -13.52 1.46
CA GLU A 222 -1.97 -14.65 2.36
C GLU A 222 -3.34 -15.12 2.87
N ASP A 223 -3.73 -16.33 2.52
CA ASP A 223 -4.97 -16.96 2.97
C ASP A 223 -4.76 -18.46 3.21
N PRO A 224 -4.29 -18.83 4.41
CA PRO A 224 -3.93 -20.21 4.70
C PRO A 224 -5.13 -21.18 4.72
N GLU A 225 -6.36 -20.68 4.74
CA GLU A 225 -7.57 -21.50 4.62
C GLU A 225 -7.87 -21.91 3.19
N VAL A 226 -7.33 -21.14 2.21
CA VAL A 226 -7.64 -21.29 0.80
C VAL A 226 -6.47 -21.86 0.00
N PHE A 227 -5.24 -21.41 0.26
CA PHE A 227 -4.04 -21.89 -0.43
C PHE A 227 -2.80 -21.89 0.47
N GLU A 228 -1.81 -22.73 0.11
CA GLU A 228 -0.50 -22.74 0.76
C GLU A 228 0.41 -21.68 0.16
N GLY A 229 1.18 -20.99 0.98
CA GLY A 229 2.13 -19.95 0.55
C GLY A 229 1.42 -18.63 0.25
N ARG A 230 1.91 -17.91 -0.74
CA ARG A 230 1.43 -16.57 -1.10
C ARG A 230 1.01 -16.51 -2.56
N ALA A 231 -0.05 -15.78 -2.83
CA ALA A 231 -0.45 -15.42 -4.18
C ALA A 231 -0.13 -13.94 -4.42
N ALA A 232 0.08 -13.54 -5.67
CA ALA A 232 0.28 -12.15 -6.02
C ALA A 232 -0.43 -11.80 -7.33
N ARG A 233 -0.81 -10.51 -7.47
CA ARG A 233 -1.26 -9.90 -8.72
C ARG A 233 -0.46 -8.65 -9.00
N TYR A 234 -0.31 -8.34 -10.28
CA TYR A 234 0.26 -7.08 -10.75
C TYR A 234 -0.75 -6.38 -11.65
N MET A 235 -0.96 -5.10 -11.39
CA MET A 235 -1.86 -4.25 -12.16
C MET A 235 -1.19 -2.93 -12.50
N ALA A 236 -1.69 -2.28 -13.56
CA ALA A 236 -1.25 -0.96 -13.94
C ALA A 236 -2.41 -0.12 -14.46
N TRP A 237 -2.32 1.18 -14.23
CA TRP A 237 -3.24 2.17 -14.75
C TRP A 237 -2.49 3.30 -15.42
N THR A 238 -3.11 3.89 -16.41
CA THR A 238 -2.64 5.15 -17.03
C THR A 238 -3.44 6.30 -16.46
N ARG A 239 -2.76 7.39 -16.13
CA ARG A 239 -3.41 8.64 -15.69
C ARG A 239 -4.27 9.19 -16.83
N ASP A 240 -5.52 9.50 -16.50
CA ASP A 240 -6.47 10.09 -17.44
C ASP A 240 -6.90 11.46 -16.91
N PRO A 241 -6.27 12.55 -17.41
CA PRO A 241 -6.55 13.89 -16.93
C PRO A 241 -7.96 14.40 -17.28
N ASP A 242 -8.59 13.81 -18.29
CA ASP A 242 -9.95 14.14 -18.73
C ASP A 242 -10.98 13.09 -18.28
N GLY A 243 -10.52 12.08 -17.54
CA GLY A 243 -11.32 10.96 -17.09
C GLY A 243 -12.40 11.37 -16.08
N VAL A 244 -13.51 10.67 -16.12
CA VAL A 244 -14.65 10.84 -15.21
C VAL A 244 -15.10 9.49 -14.70
N ILE A 245 -15.42 9.41 -13.41
CA ILE A 245 -16.05 8.24 -12.82
C ILE A 245 -17.56 8.38 -12.97
N TYR A 246 -18.17 7.40 -13.59
CA TYR A 246 -19.62 7.33 -13.74
C TYR A 246 -20.23 6.45 -12.66
N PRO A 247 -21.48 6.69 -12.26
CA PRO A 247 -22.20 5.76 -11.41
C PRO A 247 -22.33 4.39 -12.10
N TYR A 248 -22.02 3.32 -11.36
CA TYR A 248 -22.14 1.95 -11.89
C TYR A 248 -23.62 1.53 -12.01
N GLU A 249 -24.45 2.02 -11.08
CA GLU A 249 -25.92 1.83 -11.07
C GLU A 249 -26.32 0.37 -11.33
N CYS A 250 -25.73 -0.57 -10.56
CA CYS A 250 -26.09 -1.97 -10.70
C CYS A 250 -27.61 -2.15 -10.52
N ASP A 251 -28.26 -2.71 -11.53
CA ASP A 251 -29.69 -3.02 -11.51
C ASP A 251 -29.91 -4.52 -11.69
N PRO A 252 -30.36 -5.24 -10.64
CA PRO A 252 -30.56 -6.67 -10.71
C PRO A 252 -31.61 -7.10 -11.76
N SER A 253 -32.48 -6.19 -12.18
CA SER A 253 -33.54 -6.50 -13.17
C SER A 253 -33.01 -6.66 -14.60
N PHE A 254 -31.78 -6.25 -14.89
CA PHE A 254 -31.18 -6.47 -16.22
C PHE A 254 -30.90 -7.94 -16.54
N GLY A 255 -30.93 -8.84 -15.55
CA GLY A 255 -30.72 -10.29 -15.71
C GLY A 255 -32.00 -11.12 -15.81
N GLU A 256 -33.19 -10.49 -15.75
CA GLU A 256 -34.50 -11.17 -15.82
C GLU A 256 -35.00 -11.42 -17.27
#